data_e27c4b18e8f459faf5dd201745924fd9
#
_entry.id   e27c4b18e8f459faf5dd201745924fd9
#
_cell.length_a   1.000
_cell.length_b   1.000
_cell.length_c   1.000
_cell.angle_alpha   90.00
_cell.angle_beta   90.00
_cell.angle_gamma   90.00
#
_symmetry.space_group_name_H-M   'P 1'
#
loop_
_entity.id
_entity.type
_entity.pdbx_description
1 polymer ?
#
loop_
_entity_poly.entity_id
_entity_poly.type
_entity_poly.pdbx_seq_one_letter_code
_entity_poly.pdbx_strand_id
1 'polypeptide(L)'
;FRSMGGMAVGETLMPVLHELNQGFEDAIKDQSFLDEFDYHCKHYIGRPSPLYYAENLTKKLGGAKILFKREHLNHTLSHKVTNSLFQILLAKRMGKKALICESGAGQHFSATAAVAAKFGMPLTGVMGDIDIARVNQNIIKAKHYGAELKSVPGTLKEAITEAIKTFSSNPDYAYICGSAVSSAPYPRIVQFAQSVIGREIREQSMEQEGRLPNMLIACCGGGSNLIGMIHEFLDEPEIIKIGVEAAETAALSNGTPGIMQGMKTYMLQTDDGSKSLGGSSLGAGIQYFSVGPQHAFLKDQGVVKY
;
A
#
# COMPACT_ATOMS: atom_id res chain seq x y z
N PHE A 1 0.29 -12.35 -13.43
CA PHE A 1 0.06 -10.91 -13.75
C PHE A 1 0.61 -10.48 -15.12
N ARG A 2 0.81 -11.41 -16.08
CA ARG A 2 1.48 -11.12 -17.38
C ARG A 2 0.79 -10.05 -18.25
N SER A 3 -0.49 -9.76 -18.04
CA SER A 3 -1.25 -8.75 -18.79
C SER A 3 -1.28 -7.35 -18.16
N MET A 4 -0.93 -7.25 -16.87
CA MET A 4 -0.92 -6.02 -16.08
C MET A 4 0.40 -5.87 -15.31
N GLY A 5 0.78 -4.66 -14.89
CA GLY A 5 2.05 -4.37 -14.23
C GLY A 5 3.17 -4.04 -15.20
N GLY A 6 4.38 -4.54 -14.93
CA GLY A 6 5.57 -4.32 -15.74
C GLY A 6 6.46 -3.17 -15.26
N MET A 7 7.45 -2.83 -16.07
CA MET A 7 8.42 -1.75 -15.84
C MET A 7 8.43 -0.82 -17.07
N ALA A 8 7.34 -0.10 -17.33
CA ALA A 8 7.26 0.89 -18.39
C ALA A 8 7.88 2.22 -17.93
N VAL A 9 9.19 2.21 -17.69
CA VAL A 9 9.98 3.32 -17.16
C VAL A 9 11.14 3.68 -18.09
N GLY A 10 11.72 4.86 -17.89
CA GLY A 10 12.93 5.26 -18.60
C GLY A 10 14.13 4.39 -18.25
N GLU A 11 15.07 4.27 -19.18
CA GLU A 11 16.27 3.41 -19.07
C GLU A 11 17.10 3.69 -17.81
N THR A 12 17.16 4.93 -17.37
CA THR A 12 17.93 5.33 -16.16
C THR A 12 17.37 4.73 -14.87
N LEU A 13 16.09 4.40 -14.81
CA LEU A 13 15.45 3.81 -13.64
C LEU A 13 15.54 2.27 -13.62
N MET A 14 15.74 1.64 -14.78
CA MET A 14 15.77 0.18 -14.90
C MET A 14 16.83 -0.49 -14.00
N PRO A 15 18.11 -0.05 -13.97
CA PRO A 15 19.11 -0.67 -13.11
C PRO A 15 18.76 -0.63 -11.64
N VAL A 16 18.17 0.48 -11.17
CA VAL A 16 17.78 0.68 -9.77
C VAL A 16 16.63 -0.25 -9.39
N LEU A 17 15.66 -0.45 -10.30
CA LEU A 17 14.55 -1.38 -10.09
C LEU A 17 15.00 -2.85 -10.12
N HIS A 18 15.98 -3.18 -10.96
CA HIS A 18 16.58 -4.53 -10.98
C HIS A 18 17.37 -4.81 -9.69
N GLU A 19 18.17 -3.84 -9.20
CA GLU A 19 18.85 -3.93 -7.90
C GLU A 19 17.84 -4.15 -6.77
N LEU A 20 16.76 -3.36 -6.74
CA LEU A 20 15.69 -3.51 -5.75
C LEU A 20 15.01 -4.88 -5.84
N ASN A 21 14.73 -5.36 -7.05
CA ASN A 21 14.14 -6.68 -7.24
C ASN A 21 15.05 -7.79 -6.73
N GLN A 22 16.35 -7.73 -7.03
CA GLN A 22 17.32 -8.71 -6.54
C GLN A 22 17.40 -8.67 -5.01
N GLY A 23 17.53 -7.47 -4.41
CA GLY A 23 17.56 -7.30 -2.96
C GLY A 23 16.30 -7.86 -2.27
N PHE A 24 15.14 -7.68 -2.90
CA PHE A 24 13.89 -8.24 -2.40
C PHE A 24 13.86 -9.78 -2.48
N GLU A 25 14.25 -10.36 -3.64
CA GLU A 25 14.30 -11.81 -3.82
C GLU A 25 15.27 -12.50 -2.84
N ASP A 26 16.38 -11.84 -2.53
CA ASP A 26 17.35 -12.35 -1.55
C ASP A 26 16.83 -12.20 -0.11
N ALA A 27 16.17 -11.09 0.19
CA ALA A 27 15.63 -10.84 1.53
C ALA A 27 14.52 -11.83 1.91
N ILE A 28 13.60 -12.15 1.00
CA ILE A 28 12.50 -13.09 1.29
C ILE A 28 12.94 -14.55 1.40
N LYS A 29 14.18 -14.88 1.04
CA LYS A 29 14.77 -16.20 1.21
C LYS A 29 15.66 -16.29 2.45
N ASP A 30 15.96 -15.18 3.07
CA ASP A 30 16.79 -15.11 4.27
C ASP A 30 15.92 -15.13 5.53
N GLN A 31 15.95 -16.25 6.24
CA GLN A 31 15.15 -16.43 7.45
C GLN A 31 15.48 -15.38 8.51
N SER A 32 16.73 -14.95 8.62
CA SER A 32 17.12 -13.93 9.61
C SER A 32 16.47 -12.56 9.33
N PHE A 33 16.27 -12.21 8.06
CA PHE A 33 15.55 -11.01 7.66
C PHE A 33 14.05 -11.13 7.97
N LEU A 34 13.46 -12.28 7.71
CA LEU A 34 12.06 -12.55 8.02
C LEU A 34 11.81 -12.52 9.52
N ASP A 35 12.70 -13.12 10.31
CA ASP A 35 12.63 -13.11 11.77
C ASP A 35 12.75 -11.68 12.34
N GLU A 36 13.64 -10.82 11.77
CA GLU A 36 13.75 -9.40 12.14
C GLU A 36 12.45 -8.65 11.81
N PHE A 37 11.86 -8.88 10.64
CA PHE A 37 10.59 -8.30 10.25
C PHE A 37 9.46 -8.72 11.20
N ASP A 38 9.34 -10.01 11.49
CA ASP A 38 8.29 -10.55 12.38
C ASP A 38 8.49 -10.06 13.83
N TYR A 39 9.73 -9.99 14.30
CA TYR A 39 10.05 -9.40 15.60
C TYR A 39 9.51 -7.97 15.70
N HIS A 40 9.77 -7.13 14.69
CA HIS A 40 9.29 -5.76 14.70
C HIS A 40 7.79 -5.64 14.45
N CYS A 41 7.18 -6.53 13.68
CA CYS A 41 5.74 -6.64 13.56
C CYS A 41 5.09 -6.85 14.93
N LYS A 42 5.63 -7.76 15.72
CA LYS A 42 5.12 -8.08 17.07
C LYS A 42 5.42 -6.97 18.08
N HIS A 43 6.68 -6.55 18.20
CA HIS A 43 7.13 -5.73 19.33
C HIS A 43 7.11 -4.22 19.07
N TYR A 44 7.01 -3.79 17.82
CA TYR A 44 6.95 -2.37 17.47
C TYR A 44 5.60 -1.97 16.87
N ILE A 45 5.06 -2.77 15.95
CA ILE A 45 3.76 -2.47 15.34
C ILE A 45 2.61 -2.87 16.26
N GLY A 46 2.76 -3.94 17.05
CA GLY A 46 1.71 -4.49 17.92
C GLY A 46 0.82 -5.52 17.22
N ARG A 47 1.38 -6.26 16.23
CA ARG A 47 0.67 -7.36 15.56
C ARG A 47 0.64 -8.63 16.44
N PRO A 48 -0.34 -9.52 16.25
CA PRO A 48 -1.46 -9.42 15.31
C PRO A 48 -2.47 -8.33 15.68
N SER A 49 -2.97 -7.59 14.69
CA SER A 49 -4.10 -6.69 14.93
C SER A 49 -5.36 -7.51 15.26
N PRO A 50 -6.24 -7.03 16.16
CA PRO A 50 -7.41 -7.81 16.56
C PRO A 50 -8.40 -8.07 15.43
N LEU A 51 -8.96 -9.27 15.38
CA LEU A 51 -10.17 -9.58 14.64
C LEU A 51 -11.35 -9.44 15.63
N TYR A 52 -12.14 -8.38 15.47
CA TYR A 52 -13.18 -7.96 16.42
C TYR A 52 -14.59 -8.27 15.92
N TYR A 53 -15.37 -8.98 16.72
CA TYR A 53 -16.78 -9.22 16.43
C TYR A 53 -17.62 -7.96 16.66
N ALA A 54 -18.21 -7.42 15.60
CA ALA A 54 -19.05 -6.23 15.63
C ALA A 54 -20.51 -6.62 15.96
N GLU A 55 -20.77 -7.00 17.20
CA GLU A 55 -22.04 -7.58 17.66
C GLU A 55 -23.24 -6.68 17.36
N ASN A 56 -23.15 -5.41 17.74
CA ASN A 56 -24.27 -4.47 17.56
C ASN A 56 -24.58 -4.21 16.07
N LEU A 57 -23.53 -4.12 15.23
CA LEU A 57 -23.70 -3.95 13.79
C LEU A 57 -24.31 -5.21 13.16
N THR A 58 -23.83 -6.37 13.55
CA THR A 58 -24.37 -7.67 13.13
C THR A 58 -25.88 -7.79 13.47
N LYS A 59 -26.26 -7.48 14.70
CA LYS A 59 -27.65 -7.49 15.14
C LYS A 59 -28.49 -6.47 14.37
N LYS A 60 -27.98 -5.25 14.18
CA LYS A 60 -28.72 -4.19 13.49
C LYS A 60 -29.01 -4.53 12.03
N LEU A 61 -28.08 -5.18 11.33
CA LEU A 61 -28.22 -5.55 9.93
C LEU A 61 -28.99 -6.87 9.74
N GLY A 62 -29.06 -7.73 10.76
CA GLY A 62 -29.84 -8.96 10.74
C GLY A 62 -29.39 -10.02 9.73
N GLY A 63 -28.17 -9.90 9.21
CA GLY A 63 -27.61 -10.79 8.17
C GLY A 63 -26.37 -11.55 8.63
N ALA A 64 -25.30 -11.40 7.88
CA ALA A 64 -24.02 -12.07 8.15
C ALA A 64 -23.39 -11.59 9.46
N LYS A 65 -22.66 -12.48 10.14
CA LYS A 65 -21.78 -12.13 11.26
C LYS A 65 -20.64 -11.26 10.75
N ILE A 66 -20.45 -10.08 11.35
CA ILE A 66 -19.49 -9.07 10.90
C ILE A 66 -18.29 -9.03 11.85
N LEU A 67 -17.09 -9.24 11.30
CA LEU A 67 -15.84 -9.12 12.03
C LEU A 67 -14.98 -8.02 11.38
N PHE A 68 -14.36 -7.19 12.21
CA PHE A 68 -13.43 -6.14 11.77
C PHE A 68 -12.00 -6.54 12.05
N LYS A 69 -11.18 -6.62 10.99
CA LYS A 69 -9.73 -6.64 11.11
C LYS A 69 -9.23 -5.23 11.41
N ARG A 70 -8.83 -4.97 12.65
CA ARG A 70 -8.66 -3.63 13.21
C ARG A 70 -7.26 -3.06 12.97
N GLU A 71 -6.89 -2.85 11.71
CA GLU A 71 -5.58 -2.31 11.30
C GLU A 71 -5.28 -0.89 11.85
N HIS A 72 -6.30 -0.15 12.28
CA HIS A 72 -6.14 1.15 12.94
C HIS A 72 -5.61 1.06 14.38
N LEU A 73 -5.48 -0.13 14.96
CA LEU A 73 -4.84 -0.34 16.25
C LEU A 73 -3.34 -0.60 16.16
N ASN A 74 -2.81 -0.76 14.97
CA ASN A 74 -1.37 -0.81 14.77
C ASN A 74 -0.72 0.51 15.18
N HIS A 75 0.54 0.46 15.56
CA HIS A 75 1.36 1.67 15.71
C HIS A 75 1.24 2.55 14.45
N THR A 76 1.08 3.85 14.61
CA THR A 76 0.76 4.84 13.55
C THR A 76 -0.68 4.78 13.00
N LEU A 77 -1.56 3.96 13.58
CA LEU A 77 -3.01 3.93 13.35
C LEU A 77 -3.43 3.51 11.93
N SER A 78 -2.63 2.70 11.24
CA SER A 78 -3.00 2.12 9.95
C SER A 78 -2.15 0.89 9.57
N HIS A 79 -2.57 0.16 8.54
CA HIS A 79 -1.81 -0.93 7.91
C HIS A 79 -0.48 -0.46 7.27
N LYS A 80 -0.33 0.84 6.99
CA LYS A 80 0.81 1.37 6.24
C LYS A 80 2.16 1.19 6.97
N VAL A 81 2.15 1.14 8.29
CA VAL A 81 3.37 0.93 9.07
C VAL A 81 4.04 -0.40 8.78
N THR A 82 3.27 -1.46 8.50
CA THR A 82 3.80 -2.78 8.16
C THR A 82 4.56 -2.75 6.82
N ASN A 83 3.97 -2.10 5.82
CA ASN A 83 4.61 -1.89 4.54
C ASN A 83 5.89 -1.03 4.67
N SER A 84 5.81 0.09 5.40
CA SER A 84 6.96 0.97 5.65
C SER A 84 8.08 0.22 6.38
N LEU A 85 7.74 -0.60 7.36
CA LEU A 85 8.72 -1.42 8.10
C LEU A 85 9.48 -2.37 7.17
N PHE A 86 8.76 -3.14 6.35
CA PHE A 86 9.38 -4.08 5.44
C PHE A 86 10.33 -3.39 4.45
N GLN A 87 9.86 -2.32 3.80
CA GLN A 87 10.66 -1.59 2.81
C GLN A 87 11.87 -0.88 3.44
N ILE A 88 11.77 -0.36 4.67
CA ILE A 88 12.89 0.28 5.36
C ILE A 88 13.93 -0.77 5.81
N LEU A 89 13.51 -1.92 6.30
CA LEU A 89 14.43 -3.04 6.58
C LEU A 89 15.16 -3.49 5.31
N LEU A 90 14.45 -3.60 4.19
CA LEU A 90 15.04 -3.92 2.89
C LEU A 90 16.05 -2.84 2.46
N ALA A 91 15.69 -1.56 2.55
CA ALA A 91 16.58 -0.43 2.24
C ALA A 91 17.86 -0.46 3.10
N LYS A 92 17.72 -0.71 4.40
CA LYS A 92 18.83 -0.86 5.35
C LYS A 92 19.76 -2.02 4.97
N ARG A 93 19.18 -3.18 4.62
CA ARG A 93 19.91 -4.36 4.15
C ARG A 93 20.69 -4.07 2.86
N MET A 94 20.11 -3.30 1.95
CA MET A 94 20.74 -2.86 0.70
C MET A 94 21.76 -1.71 0.88
N GLY A 95 22.01 -1.25 2.12
CA GLY A 95 22.99 -0.21 2.43
C GLY A 95 22.58 1.21 2.04
N LYS A 96 21.29 1.44 1.78
CA LYS A 96 20.78 2.78 1.47
C LYS A 96 20.95 3.73 2.66
N LYS A 97 21.21 5.02 2.40
CA LYS A 97 21.57 6.02 3.41
C LYS A 97 20.41 6.95 3.79
N ALA A 98 19.46 7.13 2.89
CA ALA A 98 18.32 8.02 3.08
C ALA A 98 17.06 7.44 2.44
N LEU A 99 15.92 7.94 2.90
CA LEU A 99 14.62 7.49 2.46
C LEU A 99 13.84 8.65 1.83
N ILE A 100 13.06 8.33 0.79
CA ILE A 100 12.07 9.25 0.24
C ILE A 100 10.74 8.51 0.09
N CYS A 101 9.64 9.18 0.42
CA CYS A 101 8.30 8.65 0.20
C CYS A 101 7.36 9.74 -0.29
N GLU A 102 6.27 9.34 -0.93
CA GLU A 102 5.14 10.21 -1.25
C GLU A 102 4.00 10.02 -0.24
N SER A 103 3.10 10.99 -0.16
CA SER A 103 1.82 10.80 0.53
C SER A 103 0.77 11.82 0.09
N GLY A 104 -0.49 11.39 -0.07
CA GLY A 104 -1.64 12.27 -0.25
C GLY A 104 -2.30 12.58 1.10
N ALA A 105 -2.82 11.56 1.79
CA ALA A 105 -3.49 11.70 3.09
C ALA A 105 -2.53 11.88 4.29
N GLY A 106 -1.22 11.86 4.08
CA GLY A 106 -0.21 11.95 5.13
C GLY A 106 -0.03 10.67 5.97
N GLN A 107 -0.89 9.68 5.86
CA GLN A 107 -0.80 8.44 6.64
C GLN A 107 0.46 7.63 6.32
N HIS A 108 0.80 7.52 5.05
CA HIS A 108 2.02 6.83 4.64
C HIS A 108 3.26 7.60 5.11
N PHE A 109 3.28 8.92 4.97
CA PHE A 109 4.38 9.76 5.45
C PHE A 109 4.59 9.62 6.96
N SER A 110 3.51 9.70 7.76
CA SER A 110 3.59 9.51 9.22
C SER A 110 4.07 8.11 9.61
N ALA A 111 3.59 7.07 8.92
CA ALA A 111 4.01 5.69 9.18
C ALA A 111 5.49 5.46 8.82
N THR A 112 5.92 5.98 7.67
CA THR A 112 7.31 5.87 7.22
C THR A 112 8.25 6.66 8.12
N ALA A 113 7.84 7.86 8.59
CA ALA A 113 8.61 8.68 9.50
C ALA A 113 8.85 7.99 10.86
N ALA A 114 7.82 7.34 11.42
CA ALA A 114 7.95 6.60 12.66
C ALA A 114 8.98 5.46 12.54
N VAL A 115 8.94 4.70 11.45
CA VAL A 115 9.88 3.60 11.20
C VAL A 115 11.28 4.12 10.86
N ALA A 116 11.39 5.19 10.07
CA ALA A 116 12.66 5.84 9.74
C ALA A 116 13.39 6.32 11.00
N ALA A 117 12.67 7.00 11.91
CA ALA A 117 13.19 7.42 13.19
C ALA A 117 13.68 6.24 14.06
N LYS A 118 12.92 5.14 14.09
CA LYS A 118 13.32 3.91 14.79
C LYS A 118 14.68 3.37 14.35
N PHE A 119 14.98 3.44 13.06
CA PHE A 119 16.23 2.94 12.49
C PHE A 119 17.28 4.04 12.25
N GLY A 120 17.02 5.28 12.67
CA GLY A 120 17.94 6.41 12.52
C GLY A 120 18.22 6.79 11.06
N MET A 121 17.28 6.54 10.14
CA MET A 121 17.42 6.86 8.73
C MET A 121 16.77 8.20 8.39
N PRO A 122 17.47 9.14 7.73
CA PRO A 122 16.86 10.38 7.25
C PRO A 122 15.71 10.10 6.28
N LEU A 123 14.61 10.84 6.41
CA LEU A 123 13.44 10.71 5.55
C LEU A 123 12.99 12.07 5.01
N THR A 124 12.79 12.13 3.70
CA THR A 124 12.06 13.21 3.02
C THR A 124 10.70 12.70 2.54
N GLY A 125 9.61 13.29 3.06
CA GLY A 125 8.26 13.06 2.57
C GLY A 125 7.87 14.09 1.53
N VAL A 126 7.38 13.65 0.37
CA VAL A 126 6.92 14.54 -0.71
C VAL A 126 5.39 14.56 -0.71
N MET A 127 4.80 15.74 -0.71
CA MET A 127 3.35 15.92 -0.74
C MET A 127 2.95 17.09 -1.66
N GLY A 128 1.79 16.95 -2.31
CA GLY A 128 1.19 18.05 -3.05
C GLY A 128 0.68 19.15 -2.11
N ASP A 129 0.81 20.41 -2.50
CA ASP A 129 0.35 21.56 -1.71
C ASP A 129 -1.17 21.53 -1.47
N ILE A 130 -1.94 21.03 -2.45
CA ILE A 130 -3.39 20.82 -2.33
C ILE A 130 -3.70 19.79 -1.22
N ASP A 131 -2.94 18.71 -1.15
CA ASP A 131 -3.12 17.67 -0.14
C ASP A 131 -2.65 18.13 1.24
N ILE A 132 -1.53 18.87 1.33
CA ILE A 132 -0.99 19.45 2.56
C ILE A 132 -2.05 20.31 3.27
N ALA A 133 -2.79 21.12 2.51
CA ALA A 133 -3.82 21.99 3.07
C ALA A 133 -4.96 21.22 3.77
N ARG A 134 -5.17 19.94 3.43
CA ARG A 134 -6.27 19.09 3.94
C ARG A 134 -5.89 18.23 5.14
N VAL A 135 -4.60 17.91 5.37
CA VAL A 135 -4.20 16.79 6.25
C VAL A 135 -3.07 17.12 7.23
N ASN A 136 -3.24 18.17 7.98
CA ASN A 136 -2.19 18.72 8.86
C ASN A 136 -1.70 17.75 9.96
N GLN A 137 -2.57 16.97 10.61
CA GLN A 137 -2.21 16.14 11.77
C GLN A 137 -1.12 15.07 11.45
N ASN A 138 -1.20 14.43 10.30
CA ASN A 138 -0.22 13.41 9.91
C ASN A 138 1.13 14.03 9.58
N ILE A 139 1.14 15.25 9.05
CA ILE A 139 2.35 16.02 8.77
C ILE A 139 3.04 16.41 10.08
N ILE A 140 2.27 16.89 11.06
CA ILE A 140 2.79 17.22 12.39
C ILE A 140 3.45 15.99 13.03
N LYS A 141 2.79 14.82 12.99
CA LYS A 141 3.35 13.57 13.49
C LYS A 141 4.66 13.19 12.79
N ALA A 142 4.71 13.28 11.46
CA ALA A 142 5.91 12.96 10.71
C ALA A 142 7.09 13.89 11.05
N LYS A 143 6.82 15.18 11.20
CA LYS A 143 7.83 16.16 11.64
C LYS A 143 8.33 15.91 13.07
N HIS A 144 7.46 15.47 13.98
CA HIS A 144 7.89 15.09 15.34
C HIS A 144 8.82 13.86 15.35
N TYR A 145 8.71 12.98 14.35
CA TYR A 145 9.65 11.89 14.12
C TYR A 145 10.94 12.33 13.40
N GLY A 146 11.12 13.64 13.15
CA GLY A 146 12.32 14.19 12.51
C GLY A 146 12.33 14.10 10.99
N ALA A 147 11.22 13.77 10.34
CA ALA A 147 11.15 13.73 8.89
C ALA A 147 10.99 15.14 8.28
N GLU A 148 11.62 15.34 7.13
CA GLU A 148 11.50 16.55 6.31
C GLU A 148 10.28 16.45 5.37
N LEU A 149 9.59 17.59 5.17
CA LEU A 149 8.50 17.70 4.20
C LEU A 149 8.94 18.55 3.01
N LYS A 150 8.87 17.95 1.83
CA LYS A 150 9.02 18.64 0.54
C LYS A 150 7.63 18.83 -0.08
N SER A 151 7.21 20.08 -0.25
CA SER A 151 5.97 20.42 -0.97
C SER A 151 6.24 20.53 -2.46
N VAL A 152 5.29 20.04 -3.26
CA VAL A 152 5.27 20.21 -4.72
C VAL A 152 3.91 20.77 -5.14
N PRO A 153 3.82 21.58 -6.23
CA PRO A 153 2.52 22.01 -6.75
C PRO A 153 1.68 20.81 -7.19
N GLY A 154 0.40 20.74 -6.76
CA GLY A 154 -0.55 19.71 -7.18
C GLY A 154 -0.94 18.73 -6.07
N THR A 155 -1.05 17.46 -6.42
CA THR A 155 -1.61 16.39 -5.59
C THR A 155 -0.62 15.23 -5.42
N LEU A 156 -1.10 14.11 -4.89
CA LEU A 156 -0.35 12.84 -4.77
C LEU A 156 0.33 12.43 -6.09
N LYS A 157 -0.27 12.70 -7.25
CA LYS A 157 0.32 12.35 -8.56
C LYS A 157 1.67 13.03 -8.77
N GLU A 158 1.73 14.34 -8.53
CA GLU A 158 2.94 15.14 -8.68
C GLU A 158 3.97 14.77 -7.60
N ALA A 159 3.49 14.49 -6.39
CA ALA A 159 4.34 14.02 -5.29
C ALA A 159 5.05 12.68 -5.62
N ILE A 160 4.34 11.71 -6.21
CA ILE A 160 4.94 10.44 -6.65
C ILE A 160 5.99 10.69 -7.74
N THR A 161 5.66 11.53 -8.72
CA THR A 161 6.60 11.86 -9.81
C THR A 161 7.90 12.45 -9.27
N GLU A 162 7.82 13.39 -8.33
CA GLU A 162 8.99 14.01 -7.72
C GLU A 162 9.78 13.03 -6.84
N ALA A 163 9.10 12.16 -6.09
CA ALA A 163 9.76 11.14 -5.29
C ALA A 163 10.54 10.15 -6.18
N ILE A 164 9.94 9.67 -7.27
CA ILE A 164 10.60 8.77 -8.23
C ILE A 164 11.79 9.48 -8.91
N LYS A 165 11.65 10.75 -9.29
CA LYS A 165 12.73 11.53 -9.88
C LYS A 165 13.92 11.66 -8.93
N THR A 166 13.68 11.98 -7.66
CA THR A 166 14.73 12.10 -6.64
C THR A 166 15.42 10.76 -6.40
N PHE A 167 14.65 9.68 -6.28
CA PHE A 167 15.15 8.32 -6.12
C PHE A 167 16.02 7.87 -7.31
N SER A 168 15.58 8.13 -8.56
CA SER A 168 16.30 7.71 -9.76
C SER A 168 17.62 8.46 -9.96
N SER A 169 17.75 9.66 -9.38
CA SER A 169 18.93 10.51 -9.53
C SER A 169 19.96 10.34 -8.40
N ASN A 170 19.65 9.54 -7.38
CA ASN A 170 20.51 9.39 -6.21
C ASN A 170 20.52 7.95 -5.70
N PRO A 171 21.61 7.19 -5.90
CA PRO A 171 21.71 5.79 -5.53
C PRO A 171 21.67 5.52 -4.02
N ASP A 172 21.95 6.53 -3.19
CA ASP A 172 21.89 6.40 -1.72
C ASP A 172 20.47 6.44 -1.16
N TYR A 173 19.49 6.88 -1.97
CA TYR A 173 18.10 6.91 -1.56
C TYR A 173 17.41 5.56 -1.79
N ALA A 174 16.47 5.23 -0.88
CA ALA A 174 15.42 4.25 -1.14
C ALA A 174 14.08 4.95 -1.24
N TYR A 175 13.31 4.63 -2.27
CA TYR A 175 11.92 5.05 -2.39
C TYR A 175 11.03 4.07 -1.62
N ILE A 176 10.27 4.58 -0.66
CA ILE A 176 9.33 3.79 0.15
C ILE A 176 7.93 4.02 -0.40
N CYS A 177 7.47 3.07 -1.20
CA CYS A 177 6.19 3.14 -1.90
C CYS A 177 5.01 2.97 -0.95
N GLY A 178 4.04 3.88 -0.99
CA GLY A 178 2.92 3.93 -0.04
C GLY A 178 1.77 2.96 -0.33
N SER A 179 1.73 2.32 -1.49
CA SER A 179 0.68 1.38 -1.86
C SER A 179 1.17 0.35 -2.89
N ALA A 180 0.28 -0.59 -3.29
CA ALA A 180 0.59 -1.61 -4.30
C ALA A 180 0.57 -1.05 -5.73
N VAL A 181 0.97 0.19 -5.90
CA VAL A 181 1.07 0.93 -7.17
C VAL A 181 2.54 1.14 -7.53
N SER A 182 2.83 1.62 -8.72
CA SER A 182 4.18 1.80 -9.27
C SER A 182 4.66 0.62 -10.12
N SER A 183 5.80 0.80 -10.80
CA SER A 183 6.46 -0.24 -11.58
C SER A 183 6.89 -1.43 -10.72
N ALA A 184 7.05 -2.59 -11.33
CA ALA A 184 7.69 -3.71 -10.65
C ALA A 184 9.09 -3.30 -10.15
N PRO A 185 9.56 -3.79 -8.98
CA PRO A 185 8.94 -4.83 -8.15
C PRO A 185 8.00 -4.33 -7.04
N TYR A 186 7.73 -3.01 -6.92
CA TYR A 186 6.97 -2.43 -5.81
C TYR A 186 5.63 -3.11 -5.50
N PRO A 187 4.76 -3.42 -6.49
CA PRO A 187 3.49 -4.08 -6.18
C PRO A 187 3.66 -5.41 -5.46
N ARG A 188 4.71 -6.17 -5.81
CA ARG A 188 5.02 -7.45 -5.18
C ARG A 188 5.61 -7.29 -3.78
N ILE A 189 6.49 -6.31 -3.58
CA ILE A 189 7.06 -5.97 -2.28
C ILE A 189 5.94 -5.59 -1.30
N VAL A 190 5.05 -4.70 -1.73
CA VAL A 190 3.92 -4.24 -0.90
C VAL A 190 2.95 -5.38 -0.60
N GLN A 191 2.61 -6.22 -1.59
CA GLN A 191 1.79 -7.40 -1.39
C GLN A 191 2.41 -8.34 -0.34
N PHE A 192 3.69 -8.66 -0.46
CA PHE A 192 4.40 -9.53 0.48
C PHE A 192 4.35 -8.97 1.90
N ALA A 193 4.70 -7.70 2.08
CA ALA A 193 4.66 -7.05 3.39
C ALA A 193 3.25 -7.05 4.02
N GLN A 194 2.23 -6.80 3.21
CA GLN A 194 0.84 -6.70 3.70
C GLN A 194 0.12 -8.04 3.82
N SER A 195 0.65 -9.12 3.24
CA SER A 195 0.00 -10.44 3.31
C SER A 195 -0.12 -10.99 4.75
N VAL A 196 0.63 -10.44 5.70
CA VAL A 196 0.44 -10.69 7.13
C VAL A 196 -1.00 -10.45 7.59
N ILE A 197 -1.73 -9.51 6.97
CA ILE A 197 -3.15 -9.25 7.27
C ILE A 197 -3.98 -10.49 6.99
N GLY A 198 -3.81 -11.10 5.82
CA GLY A 198 -4.52 -12.31 5.41
C GLY A 198 -4.15 -13.52 6.27
N ARG A 199 -2.86 -13.72 6.58
CA ARG A 199 -2.40 -14.79 7.48
C ARG A 199 -3.06 -14.69 8.86
N GLU A 200 -3.03 -13.51 9.45
CA GLU A 200 -3.68 -13.26 10.74
C GLU A 200 -5.20 -13.48 10.70
N ILE A 201 -5.87 -13.08 9.61
CA ILE A 201 -7.32 -13.33 9.46
C ILE A 201 -7.58 -14.84 9.41
N ARG A 202 -6.78 -15.60 8.66
CA ARG A 202 -6.93 -17.06 8.57
C ARG A 202 -6.80 -17.72 9.94
N GLU A 203 -5.75 -17.39 10.68
CA GLU A 203 -5.49 -17.92 12.02
C GLU A 203 -6.60 -17.52 13.02
N GLN A 204 -6.88 -16.22 13.11
CA GLN A 204 -7.88 -15.68 14.06
C GLN A 204 -9.31 -16.12 13.74
N SER A 205 -9.66 -16.31 12.46
CA SER A 205 -10.96 -16.84 12.09
C SER A 205 -11.11 -18.30 12.50
N MET A 206 -10.08 -19.11 12.33
CA MET A 206 -10.08 -20.49 12.77
C MET A 206 -10.14 -20.60 14.30
N GLU A 207 -9.41 -19.74 15.01
CA GLU A 207 -9.43 -19.70 16.48
C GLU A 207 -10.80 -19.26 17.04
N GLN A 208 -11.40 -18.20 16.47
CA GLN A 208 -12.62 -17.59 17.02
C GLN A 208 -13.91 -18.24 16.51
N GLU A 209 -13.91 -18.73 15.26
CA GLU A 209 -15.11 -19.19 14.57
C GLU A 209 -15.07 -20.67 14.16
N GLY A 210 -13.90 -21.33 14.27
CA GLY A 210 -13.68 -22.71 13.80
C GLY A 210 -13.74 -22.85 12.26
N ARG A 211 -13.78 -21.74 11.52
CA ARG A 211 -13.90 -21.73 10.05
C ARG A 211 -13.33 -20.45 9.43
N LEU A 212 -13.07 -20.50 8.14
CA LEU A 212 -12.72 -19.33 7.36
C LEU A 212 -13.94 -18.42 7.10
N PRO A 213 -13.72 -17.12 6.82
CA PRO A 213 -14.80 -16.20 6.46
C PRO A 213 -15.43 -16.58 5.12
N ASN A 214 -16.73 -16.37 4.96
CA ASN A 214 -17.39 -16.55 3.67
C ASN A 214 -17.15 -15.38 2.72
N MET A 215 -16.82 -14.20 3.27
CA MET A 215 -16.63 -12.98 2.50
C MET A 215 -15.55 -12.09 3.13
N LEU A 216 -14.72 -11.52 2.28
CA LEU A 216 -13.71 -10.52 2.61
C LEU A 216 -14.04 -9.21 1.90
N ILE A 217 -14.15 -8.13 2.67
CA ILE A 217 -14.49 -6.80 2.14
C ILE A 217 -13.48 -5.79 2.66
N ALA A 218 -12.86 -5.02 1.76
CA ALA A 218 -12.02 -3.89 2.14
C ALA A 218 -12.13 -2.74 1.14
N CYS A 219 -11.80 -1.53 1.58
CA CYS A 219 -11.66 -0.39 0.69
C CYS A 219 -10.47 -0.58 -0.26
N CYS A 220 -10.59 -0.04 -1.47
CA CYS A 220 -9.58 -0.10 -2.52
C CYS A 220 -9.33 1.31 -3.09
N GLY A 221 -8.24 1.96 -2.65
CA GLY A 221 -7.63 3.06 -3.36
C GLY A 221 -6.52 2.51 -4.25
N GLY A 222 -5.23 2.68 -3.89
CA GLY A 222 -4.14 1.95 -4.55
C GLY A 222 -4.15 0.43 -4.27
N GLY A 223 -4.89 -0.03 -3.25
CA GLY A 223 -5.23 -1.43 -3.02
C GLY A 223 -4.30 -2.21 -2.09
N SER A 224 -3.38 -1.56 -1.36
CA SER A 224 -2.40 -2.27 -0.52
C SER A 224 -3.03 -3.09 0.62
N ASN A 225 -4.02 -2.56 1.32
CA ASN A 225 -4.73 -3.26 2.38
C ASN A 225 -5.54 -4.44 1.82
N LEU A 226 -6.23 -4.24 0.71
CA LEU A 226 -7.06 -5.27 0.08
C LEU A 226 -6.21 -6.42 -0.43
N ILE A 227 -5.11 -6.16 -1.18
CA ILE A 227 -4.24 -7.24 -1.67
C ILE A 227 -3.59 -8.01 -0.51
N GLY A 228 -3.20 -7.30 0.57
CA GLY A 228 -2.68 -7.94 1.78
C GLY A 228 -3.70 -8.84 2.46
N MET A 229 -4.97 -8.42 2.50
CA MET A 229 -6.05 -9.21 3.08
C MET A 229 -6.39 -10.45 2.26
N ILE A 230 -6.53 -10.31 0.93
CA ILE A 230 -7.06 -11.38 0.08
C ILE A 230 -5.99 -12.33 -0.45
N HIS A 231 -4.71 -11.99 -0.37
CA HIS A 231 -3.61 -12.79 -0.96
C HIS A 231 -3.65 -14.25 -0.50
N GLU A 232 -3.81 -14.47 0.80
CA GLU A 232 -3.84 -15.81 1.41
C GLU A 232 -5.13 -16.61 1.10
N PHE A 233 -6.07 -15.99 0.39
CA PHE A 233 -7.37 -16.57 0.04
C PHE A 233 -7.62 -16.61 -1.47
N LEU A 234 -6.60 -16.38 -2.30
CA LEU A 234 -6.77 -16.38 -3.75
C LEU A 234 -7.11 -17.77 -4.28
N ASP A 235 -6.62 -18.81 -3.62
CA ASP A 235 -6.87 -20.21 -3.97
C ASP A 235 -8.16 -20.79 -3.30
N GLU A 236 -8.95 -19.93 -2.65
CA GLU A 236 -10.24 -20.28 -2.00
C GLU A 236 -11.39 -19.68 -2.83
N PRO A 237 -11.86 -20.33 -3.90
CA PRO A 237 -12.87 -19.76 -4.81
C PRO A 237 -14.23 -19.56 -4.16
N GLU A 238 -14.55 -20.30 -3.10
CA GLU A 238 -15.80 -20.20 -2.33
C GLU A 238 -15.85 -18.93 -1.45
N ILE A 239 -14.71 -18.32 -1.13
CA ILE A 239 -14.66 -17.08 -0.37
C ILE A 239 -14.89 -15.90 -1.32
N ILE A 240 -15.94 -15.14 -1.10
CA ILE A 240 -16.25 -13.93 -1.88
C ILE A 240 -15.27 -12.81 -1.49
N LYS A 241 -14.63 -12.20 -2.46
CA LYS A 241 -13.68 -11.10 -2.27
C LYS A 241 -14.22 -9.83 -2.92
N ILE A 242 -14.35 -8.75 -2.14
CA ILE A 242 -14.92 -7.47 -2.59
C ILE A 242 -13.96 -6.32 -2.26
N GLY A 243 -13.60 -5.56 -3.28
CA GLY A 243 -12.92 -4.28 -3.16
C GLY A 243 -13.91 -3.12 -3.31
N VAL A 244 -13.95 -2.20 -2.35
CA VAL A 244 -14.86 -1.05 -2.37
C VAL A 244 -14.08 0.20 -2.73
N GLU A 245 -14.35 0.77 -3.90
CA GLU A 245 -13.78 2.01 -4.39
C GLU A 245 -14.64 3.22 -4.00
N ALA A 246 -14.04 4.40 -3.91
CA ALA A 246 -14.79 5.65 -3.88
C ALA A 246 -15.32 5.96 -5.27
N ALA A 247 -16.61 6.25 -5.41
CA ALA A 247 -17.28 6.38 -6.71
C ALA A 247 -16.59 7.35 -7.69
N GLU A 248 -16.08 8.48 -7.18
CA GLU A 248 -15.43 9.51 -7.99
C GLU A 248 -13.98 9.17 -8.37
N THR A 249 -13.39 8.15 -7.75
CA THR A 249 -12.02 7.68 -8.03
C THR A 249 -11.97 6.18 -8.28
N ALA A 250 -13.07 5.59 -8.71
CA ALA A 250 -13.25 4.16 -8.95
C ALA A 250 -12.57 3.71 -10.26
N ALA A 251 -11.25 3.52 -10.21
CA ALA A 251 -10.46 3.19 -11.39
C ALA A 251 -10.80 1.80 -11.96
N LEU A 252 -11.12 0.82 -11.12
CA LEU A 252 -11.50 -0.51 -11.59
C LEU A 252 -12.93 -0.53 -12.13
N SER A 253 -13.86 0.22 -11.53
CA SER A 253 -15.26 0.24 -11.95
C SER A 253 -15.48 1.09 -13.21
N ASN A 254 -14.82 2.24 -13.32
CA ASN A 254 -15.10 3.26 -14.32
C ASN A 254 -13.90 3.61 -15.23
N GLY A 255 -12.71 3.11 -14.92
CA GLY A 255 -11.49 3.40 -15.67
C GLY A 255 -11.25 2.43 -16.82
N THR A 256 -10.22 2.74 -17.60
CA THR A 256 -9.74 1.93 -18.73
C THR A 256 -8.27 1.58 -18.54
N PRO A 257 -7.75 0.51 -19.20
CA PRO A 257 -6.34 0.17 -19.14
C PRO A 257 -5.44 1.28 -19.70
N GLY A 258 -4.39 1.62 -18.97
CA GLY A 258 -3.40 2.61 -19.35
C GLY A 258 -2.06 2.36 -18.66
N ILE A 259 -1.09 3.24 -18.91
CA ILE A 259 0.23 3.19 -18.24
C ILE A 259 0.33 4.36 -17.29
N MET A 260 0.59 4.05 -16.01
CA MET A 260 0.77 5.04 -14.95
C MET A 260 1.97 4.64 -14.08
N GLN A 261 2.89 5.58 -13.87
CA GLN A 261 4.06 5.42 -13.00
C GLN A 261 4.84 4.10 -13.26
N GLY A 262 4.99 3.77 -14.54
CA GLY A 262 5.71 2.60 -14.98
C GLY A 262 4.97 1.27 -14.89
N MET A 263 3.68 1.26 -14.61
CA MET A 263 2.85 0.05 -14.59
C MET A 263 1.67 0.16 -15.56
N LYS A 264 1.32 -0.95 -16.21
CA LYS A 264 0.05 -1.11 -16.91
C LYS A 264 -1.04 -1.50 -15.91
N THR A 265 -2.12 -0.72 -15.85
CA THR A 265 -3.22 -0.93 -14.91
C THR A 265 -4.48 -0.21 -15.37
N TYR A 266 -5.59 -0.35 -14.64
CA TYR A 266 -6.78 0.48 -14.81
C TYR A 266 -6.56 1.88 -14.20
N MET A 267 -7.00 2.89 -14.92
CA MET A 267 -6.93 4.28 -14.48
C MET A 267 -8.07 5.11 -15.05
N LEU A 268 -8.44 6.17 -14.35
CA LEU A 268 -9.36 7.18 -14.87
C LEU A 268 -8.60 8.08 -15.84
N GLN A 269 -9.03 8.08 -17.09
CA GLN A 269 -8.41 8.85 -18.17
C GLN A 269 -9.46 9.28 -19.20
N THR A 270 -9.10 10.25 -20.05
CA THR A 270 -9.91 10.64 -21.20
C THR A 270 -10.04 9.49 -22.19
N ASP A 271 -11.07 9.50 -23.04
CA ASP A 271 -11.36 8.40 -23.99
C ASP A 271 -10.19 8.13 -24.95
N ASP A 272 -9.43 9.17 -25.29
CA ASP A 272 -8.21 9.05 -26.11
C ASP A 272 -6.95 8.65 -25.33
N GLY A 273 -7.06 8.50 -23.99
CA GLY A 273 -5.95 8.16 -23.10
C GLY A 273 -4.88 9.25 -22.94
N SER A 274 -5.09 10.44 -23.48
CA SER A 274 -4.09 11.52 -23.47
C SER A 274 -3.92 12.19 -22.11
N LYS A 275 -4.94 12.12 -21.24
CA LYS A 275 -4.95 12.80 -19.95
C LYS A 275 -5.58 11.93 -18.85
N SER A 276 -4.90 11.81 -17.74
CA SER A 276 -5.49 11.22 -16.52
C SER A 276 -6.53 12.18 -15.92
N LEU A 277 -7.69 11.63 -15.55
CA LEU A 277 -8.75 12.38 -14.88
C LEU A 277 -8.51 12.39 -13.38
N GLY A 278 -8.67 13.54 -12.75
CA GLY A 278 -8.71 13.65 -11.29
C GLY A 278 -10.10 13.31 -10.77
N GLY A 279 -10.17 12.94 -9.50
CA GLY A 279 -11.41 12.78 -8.75
C GLY A 279 -11.20 13.24 -7.33
N SER A 280 -12.28 13.48 -6.60
CA SER A 280 -12.23 13.76 -5.17
C SER A 280 -12.90 12.64 -4.39
N SER A 281 -12.50 12.46 -3.15
CA SER A 281 -13.12 11.51 -2.23
C SER A 281 -13.19 12.12 -0.84
N LEU A 282 -14.28 11.86 -0.13
CA LEU A 282 -14.38 12.20 1.28
C LEU A 282 -13.29 11.50 2.11
N GLY A 283 -12.95 10.27 1.72
CA GLY A 283 -11.84 9.52 2.28
C GLY A 283 -10.53 9.79 1.55
N ALA A 284 -9.71 10.71 2.03
CA ALA A 284 -8.43 11.08 1.42
C ALA A 284 -7.49 9.87 1.19
N GLY A 285 -7.60 8.82 2.01
CA GLY A 285 -6.78 7.60 1.89
C GLY A 285 -7.15 6.69 0.72
N ILE A 286 -8.29 6.90 0.07
CA ILE A 286 -8.76 6.15 -1.10
C ILE A 286 -8.93 7.05 -2.34
N GLN A 287 -8.45 8.28 -2.26
CA GLN A 287 -8.47 9.22 -3.38
C GLN A 287 -7.24 8.99 -4.27
N TYR A 288 -7.39 8.08 -5.22
CA TYR A 288 -6.36 7.81 -6.23
C TYR A 288 -7.01 7.34 -7.52
N PHE A 289 -6.65 7.93 -8.64
CA PHE A 289 -7.29 7.70 -9.94
C PHE A 289 -6.74 6.48 -10.70
N SER A 290 -5.95 5.65 -10.05
CA SER A 290 -5.38 4.40 -10.56
C SER A 290 -5.35 3.36 -9.45
N VAL A 291 -4.98 2.13 -9.77
CA VAL A 291 -4.98 1.01 -8.82
C VAL A 291 -3.77 0.10 -9.01
N GLY A 292 -3.43 -0.68 -8.02
CA GLY A 292 -2.38 -1.70 -8.13
C GLY A 292 -2.64 -2.69 -9.26
N PRO A 293 -1.63 -3.08 -10.05
CA PRO A 293 -1.81 -3.94 -11.21
C PRO A 293 -2.30 -5.35 -10.87
N GLN A 294 -2.06 -5.82 -9.63
CA GLN A 294 -2.63 -7.08 -9.15
C GLN A 294 -4.16 -7.01 -9.12
N HIS A 295 -4.73 -5.89 -8.66
CA HIS A 295 -6.19 -5.71 -8.64
C HIS A 295 -6.77 -5.63 -10.05
N ALA A 296 -6.08 -4.96 -10.97
CA ALA A 296 -6.45 -4.92 -12.37
C ALA A 296 -6.51 -6.35 -12.97
N PHE A 297 -5.49 -7.16 -12.70
CA PHE A 297 -5.46 -8.56 -13.12
C PHE A 297 -6.58 -9.39 -12.47
N LEU A 298 -6.78 -9.27 -11.15
CA LEU A 298 -7.81 -10.02 -10.41
C LEU A 298 -9.23 -9.67 -10.85
N LYS A 299 -9.47 -8.41 -11.25
CA LYS A 299 -10.71 -7.99 -11.90
C LYS A 299 -10.92 -8.72 -13.24
N ASP A 300 -9.91 -8.69 -14.12
CA ASP A 300 -9.98 -9.30 -15.44
C ASP A 300 -10.21 -10.82 -15.36
N GLN A 301 -9.70 -11.46 -14.31
CA GLN A 301 -9.91 -12.88 -14.03
C GLN A 301 -11.24 -13.19 -13.32
N GLY A 302 -12.01 -12.17 -12.91
CA GLY A 302 -13.25 -12.35 -12.17
C GLY A 302 -13.07 -12.91 -10.73
N VAL A 303 -11.84 -12.87 -10.19
CA VAL A 303 -11.52 -13.41 -8.86
C VAL A 303 -12.00 -12.48 -7.74
N VAL A 304 -11.97 -11.17 -7.98
CA VAL A 304 -12.39 -10.14 -7.03
C VAL A 304 -13.45 -9.25 -7.67
N LYS A 305 -14.52 -8.94 -6.93
CA LYS A 305 -15.55 -7.97 -7.33
C LYS A 305 -15.18 -6.57 -6.84
N TYR A 306 -15.44 -5.57 -7.67
CA TYR A 306 -15.18 -4.17 -7.32
C TYR A 306 -16.43 -3.33 -7.55
#